data_1db830b2086547963a0b93a9e9f6665c
#
_entry.id   1db830b2086547963a0b93a9e9f6665c
#
_cell.length_a   1.000
_cell.length_b   1.000
_cell.length_c   1.000
_cell.angle_alpha   90.00
_cell.angle_beta   90.00
_cell.angle_gamma   90.00
#
_symmetry.space_group_name_H-M   'P 1'
#
loop_
_entity.id
_entity.type
_entity.pdbx_description
1 polymer ?
#
loop_
_entity_poly.entity_id
_entity_poly.type
_entity_poly.pdbx_seq_one_letter_code
_entity_poly.pdbx_strand_id
1 'polypeptide(L)'
;MSKFSVAVLFGGPSAERGISLNSARSVVDHLEDLEIIPIYYNLLKQPFLVDRSQLYSNTPSDFDFKIKELGKALTESELVELLQSASITFPVIHGAFGEGGELTAFLEKHKLPFVGSSSESAKVAFDKFDAAWLLEREGFFSPPSLLLQAAEEEDNLARIESFFENNQLSRAILKPARSGSSIGVTEVISPEQCLAAFNGMLSEGIDKRFVLEPFAQGQEFTIIVLQNENGNPVALLPTEIEITDKSQSLFDYRLKYLPTRQVAYHMPPRFPDETVDGIRTQAESIFTTLKLSDVVRIDGWIMEDGKVWFSDINLASGLEQNSFFFLQAAYLGWSHAEVLHYILKSTCHRKKLTTPPTLKPRAVNSKESIRVLFGGDSSERQVSLMSGSNVWLKLRKSDRFAPSPYLLDQDGFIWSLPYAATLRHTVEEVGAACRQLLEEGHRLETYRKK
;
A
#
# COMPACT_ATOMS: atom_id res chain seq x y z
N MET A 1 13.39 -27.25 18.08
CA MET A 1 12.28 -26.27 17.93
C MET A 1 12.03 -26.06 16.45
N SER A 2 10.79 -26.19 15.99
CA SER A 2 10.44 -25.86 14.59
C SER A 2 10.82 -24.41 14.31
N LYS A 3 11.34 -24.15 13.13
CA LYS A 3 11.66 -22.79 12.67
C LYS A 3 10.36 -22.00 12.53
N PHE A 4 10.35 -20.71 12.92
CA PHE A 4 9.18 -19.85 12.72
C PHE A 4 8.89 -19.73 11.23
N SER A 5 7.68 -20.05 10.82
CA SER A 5 7.28 -20.11 9.41
C SER A 5 6.13 -19.14 9.09
N VAL A 6 6.20 -18.51 7.91
CA VAL A 6 5.22 -17.55 7.43
C VAL A 6 4.66 -18.02 6.09
N ALA A 7 3.36 -18.28 6.02
CA ALA A 7 2.66 -18.55 4.76
C ALA A 7 2.31 -17.22 4.10
N VAL A 8 2.92 -16.92 2.96
CA VAL A 8 2.68 -15.69 2.19
C VAL A 8 1.68 -15.98 1.09
N LEU A 9 0.48 -15.41 1.18
CA LEU A 9 -0.59 -15.57 0.17
C LEU A 9 -0.55 -14.40 -0.82
N PHE A 10 -0.43 -14.69 -2.11
CA PHE A 10 -0.29 -13.67 -3.15
C PHE A 10 -0.99 -14.05 -4.47
N GLY A 11 -1.09 -13.10 -5.41
CA GLY A 11 -1.79 -13.25 -6.67
C GLY A 11 -3.25 -12.81 -6.58
N GLY A 12 -4.19 -13.68 -6.92
CA GLY A 12 -5.62 -13.42 -6.85
C GLY A 12 -6.23 -12.93 -8.17
N PRO A 13 -7.56 -12.73 -8.20
CA PRO A 13 -8.30 -12.39 -9.42
C PRO A 13 -8.23 -10.90 -9.80
N SER A 14 -7.70 -10.04 -8.94
CA SER A 14 -7.63 -8.60 -9.16
C SER A 14 -6.68 -8.22 -10.30
N ALA A 15 -6.94 -7.10 -10.95
CA ALA A 15 -5.99 -6.46 -11.86
C ALA A 15 -4.67 -6.07 -11.17
N GLU A 16 -4.68 -5.95 -9.83
CA GLU A 16 -3.53 -5.63 -8.98
C GLU A 16 -2.64 -6.85 -8.63
N ARG A 17 -2.88 -8.01 -9.23
CA ARG A 17 -2.09 -9.23 -8.95
C ARG A 17 -0.58 -9.06 -9.22
N GLY A 18 -0.20 -8.13 -10.10
CA GLY A 18 1.19 -7.75 -10.33
C GLY A 18 1.82 -7.09 -9.10
N ILE A 19 1.06 -6.21 -8.45
CA ILE A 19 1.44 -5.53 -7.20
C ILE A 19 1.55 -6.57 -6.09
N SER A 20 0.58 -7.49 -6.01
CA SER A 20 0.60 -8.60 -5.07
C SER A 20 1.85 -9.49 -5.23
N LEU A 21 2.25 -9.82 -6.46
CA LEU A 21 3.48 -10.58 -6.73
C LEU A 21 4.74 -9.81 -6.29
N ASN A 22 4.81 -8.52 -6.60
CA ASN A 22 5.94 -7.68 -6.20
C ASN A 22 6.01 -7.51 -4.66
N SER A 23 4.86 -7.37 -4.02
CA SER A 23 4.74 -7.35 -2.55
C SER A 23 5.23 -8.66 -1.95
N ALA A 24 4.83 -9.81 -2.49
CA ALA A 24 5.30 -11.12 -2.06
C ALA A 24 6.83 -11.27 -2.19
N ARG A 25 7.41 -10.82 -3.32
CA ARG A 25 8.88 -10.79 -3.51
C ARG A 25 9.58 -10.01 -2.42
N SER A 26 9.10 -8.79 -2.17
CA SER A 26 9.68 -7.91 -1.16
C SER A 26 9.57 -8.51 0.25
N VAL A 27 8.41 -9.02 0.63
CA VAL A 27 8.21 -9.68 1.93
C VAL A 27 9.16 -10.87 2.08
N VAL A 28 9.23 -11.74 1.08
CA VAL A 28 10.10 -12.93 1.08
C VAL A 28 11.58 -12.54 1.15
N ASP A 29 11.98 -11.47 0.47
CA ASP A 29 13.38 -10.97 0.48
C ASP A 29 13.80 -10.39 1.82
N HIS A 30 12.87 -9.83 2.59
CA HIS A 30 13.18 -9.17 3.85
C HIS A 30 12.88 -10.02 5.10
N LEU A 31 12.30 -11.21 4.93
CA LEU A 31 12.08 -12.22 5.97
C LEU A 31 12.94 -13.49 5.75
N GLU A 32 14.18 -13.32 5.23
CA GLU A 32 15.08 -14.47 4.90
C GLU A 32 15.50 -15.32 6.11
N ASP A 33 15.46 -14.74 7.29
CA ASP A 33 15.74 -15.42 8.56
C ASP A 33 14.60 -16.35 9.01
N LEU A 34 13.44 -16.25 8.38
CA LEU A 34 12.25 -17.06 8.63
C LEU A 34 12.08 -18.14 7.54
N GLU A 35 11.26 -19.13 7.83
CA GLU A 35 10.82 -20.08 6.82
C GLU A 35 9.60 -19.51 6.07
N ILE A 36 9.69 -19.41 4.76
CA ILE A 36 8.61 -18.83 3.93
C ILE A 36 7.94 -19.93 3.12
N ILE A 37 6.61 -19.95 3.17
CA ILE A 37 5.73 -20.85 2.41
C ILE A 37 4.94 -19.99 1.42
N PRO A 38 5.39 -19.84 0.15
CA PRO A 38 4.69 -19.01 -0.83
C PRO A 38 3.50 -19.75 -1.43
N ILE A 39 2.31 -19.17 -1.37
CA ILE A 39 1.07 -19.72 -1.91
C ILE A 39 0.47 -18.72 -2.89
N TYR A 40 0.43 -19.09 -4.15
CA TYR A 40 -0.15 -18.30 -5.22
C TYR A 40 -1.62 -18.62 -5.44
N TYR A 41 -2.47 -17.61 -5.52
CA TYR A 41 -3.85 -17.74 -5.97
C TYR A 41 -3.98 -17.29 -7.42
N ASN A 42 -4.54 -18.17 -8.28
CA ASN A 42 -4.79 -17.83 -9.66
C ASN A 42 -6.06 -16.97 -9.84
N LEU A 43 -6.40 -16.63 -11.09
CA LEU A 43 -7.60 -15.83 -11.42
C LEU A 43 -8.92 -16.48 -10.97
N LEU A 44 -8.95 -17.81 -10.82
CA LEU A 44 -10.11 -18.57 -10.35
C LEU A 44 -10.10 -18.79 -8.84
N LYS A 45 -9.24 -18.07 -8.10
CA LYS A 45 -9.05 -18.21 -6.64
C LYS A 45 -8.58 -19.59 -6.21
N GLN A 46 -7.99 -20.38 -7.12
CA GLN A 46 -7.42 -21.69 -6.80
C GLN A 46 -6.01 -21.49 -6.22
N PRO A 47 -5.69 -22.06 -5.03
CA PRO A 47 -4.37 -21.93 -4.40
C PRO A 47 -3.37 -22.95 -4.99
N PHE A 48 -2.11 -22.51 -5.10
CA PHE A 48 -0.97 -23.31 -5.53
C PHE A 48 0.21 -23.08 -4.60
N LEU A 49 0.78 -24.16 -4.07
CA LEU A 49 2.08 -24.09 -3.42
C LEU A 49 3.16 -23.96 -4.49
N VAL A 50 3.97 -22.91 -4.40
CA VAL A 50 5.03 -22.62 -5.37
C VAL A 50 6.40 -22.58 -4.67
N ASP A 51 7.46 -22.85 -5.44
CA ASP A 51 8.82 -22.67 -4.92
C ASP A 51 9.18 -21.17 -4.87
N ARG A 52 9.97 -20.78 -3.88
CA ARG A 52 10.44 -19.39 -3.71
C ARG A 52 11.09 -18.83 -4.97
N SER A 53 11.86 -19.62 -5.71
CA SER A 53 12.53 -19.19 -6.94
C SER A 53 11.56 -18.75 -8.02
N GLN A 54 10.35 -19.28 -8.04
CA GLN A 54 9.32 -18.95 -9.02
C GLN A 54 8.83 -17.50 -8.91
N LEU A 55 8.92 -16.89 -7.73
CA LEU A 55 8.56 -15.49 -7.55
C LEU A 55 9.44 -14.55 -8.39
N TYR A 56 10.68 -14.91 -8.65
CA TYR A 56 11.65 -14.03 -9.34
C TYR A 56 11.72 -14.26 -10.85
N SER A 57 11.36 -15.45 -11.30
CA SER A 57 11.50 -15.88 -12.69
C SER A 57 10.25 -15.63 -13.53
N ASN A 58 9.11 -15.29 -12.91
CA ASN A 58 7.81 -15.26 -13.57
C ASN A 58 7.10 -13.92 -13.36
N THR A 59 6.42 -13.47 -14.41
CA THR A 59 5.45 -12.38 -14.38
C THR A 59 4.08 -12.90 -13.95
N PRO A 60 3.08 -12.06 -13.64
CA PRO A 60 1.70 -12.52 -13.42
C PRO A 60 1.13 -13.34 -14.59
N SER A 61 1.46 -12.96 -15.83
CA SER A 61 1.04 -13.69 -17.03
C SER A 61 1.69 -15.07 -17.12
N ASP A 62 2.97 -15.20 -16.71
CA ASP A 62 3.63 -16.51 -16.66
C ASP A 62 2.95 -17.43 -15.64
N PHE A 63 2.57 -16.91 -14.46
CA PHE A 63 1.80 -17.66 -13.48
C PHE A 63 0.46 -18.11 -14.06
N ASP A 64 -0.28 -17.23 -14.72
CA ASP A 64 -1.55 -17.57 -15.34
C ASP A 64 -1.41 -18.71 -16.37
N PHE A 65 -0.36 -18.65 -17.16
CA PHE A 65 -0.14 -19.56 -18.27
C PHE A 65 0.49 -20.89 -17.85
N LYS A 66 1.46 -20.86 -16.91
CA LYS A 66 2.31 -22.01 -16.56
C LYS A 66 2.08 -22.54 -15.15
N ILE A 67 1.03 -22.09 -14.44
CA ILE A 67 0.92 -22.38 -13.00
C ILE A 67 0.98 -23.88 -12.67
N LYS A 68 0.47 -24.75 -13.54
CA LYS A 68 0.53 -26.21 -13.37
C LYS A 68 1.95 -26.78 -13.40
N GLU A 69 2.88 -26.06 -14.04
CA GLU A 69 4.31 -26.40 -14.08
C GLU A 69 5.09 -25.74 -12.96
N LEU A 70 4.62 -24.56 -12.48
CA LEU A 70 5.29 -23.73 -11.50
C LEU A 70 4.99 -24.15 -10.06
N GLY A 71 3.85 -24.82 -9.83
CA GLY A 71 3.40 -25.13 -8.49
C GLY A 71 2.45 -26.31 -8.40
N LYS A 72 2.27 -26.79 -7.18
CA LYS A 72 1.30 -27.85 -6.85
C LYS A 72 -0.04 -27.21 -6.50
N ALA A 73 -1.10 -27.54 -7.26
CA ALA A 73 -2.47 -27.17 -6.90
C ALA A 73 -2.83 -27.76 -5.52
N LEU A 74 -3.49 -26.99 -4.70
CA LEU A 74 -3.95 -27.41 -3.37
C LEU A 74 -5.47 -27.52 -3.37
N THR A 75 -5.98 -28.59 -2.79
CA THR A 75 -7.36 -28.68 -2.34
C THR A 75 -7.59 -27.80 -1.09
N GLU A 76 -8.84 -27.53 -0.72
CA GLU A 76 -9.16 -26.77 0.51
C GLU A 76 -8.54 -27.45 1.74
N SER A 77 -8.62 -28.79 1.84
CA SER A 77 -8.05 -29.55 2.95
C SER A 77 -6.53 -29.43 3.00
N GLU A 78 -5.83 -29.64 1.87
CA GLU A 78 -4.37 -29.51 1.82
C GLU A 78 -3.91 -28.07 2.15
N LEU A 79 -4.66 -27.05 1.68
CA LEU A 79 -4.38 -25.65 2.01
C LEU A 79 -4.52 -25.42 3.52
N VAL A 80 -5.62 -25.87 4.12
CA VAL A 80 -5.85 -25.70 5.57
C VAL A 80 -4.76 -26.41 6.38
N GLU A 81 -4.41 -27.64 6.06
CA GLU A 81 -3.32 -28.37 6.71
C GLU A 81 -1.98 -27.63 6.60
N LEU A 82 -1.67 -27.11 5.41
CA LEU A 82 -0.45 -26.34 5.18
C LEU A 82 -0.42 -25.05 6.00
N LEU A 83 -1.53 -24.30 6.03
CA LEU A 83 -1.64 -23.06 6.80
C LEU A 83 -1.65 -23.29 8.31
N GLN A 84 -2.17 -24.42 8.78
CA GLN A 84 -2.08 -24.85 10.18
C GLN A 84 -0.64 -25.22 10.60
N SER A 85 0.18 -25.69 9.67
CA SER A 85 1.60 -25.99 9.92
C SER A 85 2.46 -24.73 9.97
N ALA A 86 2.00 -23.62 9.40
CA ALA A 86 2.67 -22.33 9.48
C ALA A 86 2.45 -21.65 10.84
N SER A 87 3.44 -20.86 11.29
CA SER A 87 3.30 -20.06 12.51
C SER A 87 2.27 -18.95 12.35
N ILE A 88 2.19 -18.37 11.15
CA ILE A 88 1.23 -17.31 10.80
C ILE A 88 1.07 -17.20 9.28
N THR A 89 -0.10 -16.76 8.84
CA THR A 89 -0.39 -16.42 7.43
C THR A 89 -0.25 -14.92 7.20
N PHE A 90 0.42 -14.53 6.12
CA PHE A 90 0.59 -13.13 5.73
C PHE A 90 -0.01 -12.91 4.31
N PRO A 91 -1.28 -12.48 4.22
CA PRO A 91 -1.89 -12.15 2.95
C PRO A 91 -1.31 -10.85 2.38
N VAL A 92 -0.96 -10.86 1.08
CA VAL A 92 -0.57 -9.68 0.30
C VAL A 92 -1.38 -9.61 -0.99
N ILE A 93 -2.65 -10.06 -0.94
CA ILE A 93 -3.58 -10.08 -2.07
C ILE A 93 -4.42 -8.81 -2.05
N HIS A 94 -4.42 -8.09 -3.17
CA HIS A 94 -5.18 -6.85 -3.35
C HIS A 94 -6.55 -7.08 -3.97
N GLY A 95 -7.43 -6.08 -3.82
CA GLY A 95 -8.78 -6.05 -4.37
C GLY A 95 -9.80 -6.88 -3.59
N ALA A 96 -11.00 -7.02 -4.16
CA ALA A 96 -12.17 -7.55 -3.45
C ALA A 96 -11.94 -8.91 -2.76
N PHE A 97 -11.18 -9.81 -3.36
CA PHE A 97 -10.88 -11.12 -2.76
C PHE A 97 -10.00 -11.01 -1.52
N GLY A 98 -8.94 -10.20 -1.57
CA GLY A 98 -7.99 -10.01 -0.46
C GLY A 98 -8.51 -9.03 0.59
N GLU A 99 -9.07 -7.90 0.17
CA GLU A 99 -9.43 -6.77 1.02
C GLU A 99 -10.92 -6.71 1.38
N GLY A 100 -11.80 -7.32 0.55
CA GLY A 100 -13.26 -7.29 0.77
C GLY A 100 -13.77 -8.30 1.82
N GLY A 101 -12.89 -8.97 2.55
CA GLY A 101 -13.25 -9.86 3.65
C GLY A 101 -13.48 -11.33 3.25
N GLU A 102 -13.43 -11.70 1.96
CA GLU A 102 -13.64 -13.09 1.52
C GLU A 102 -12.52 -14.02 1.99
N LEU A 103 -11.26 -13.64 1.72
CA LEU A 103 -10.09 -14.42 2.14
C LEU A 103 -9.97 -14.51 3.66
N THR A 104 -10.17 -13.39 4.36
CA THR A 104 -10.07 -13.36 5.81
C THR A 104 -11.21 -14.14 6.48
N ALA A 105 -12.43 -14.16 5.90
CA ALA A 105 -13.51 -15.03 6.36
C ALA A 105 -13.17 -16.52 6.25
N PHE A 106 -12.47 -16.92 5.17
CA PHE A 106 -11.95 -18.28 5.04
C PHE A 106 -10.93 -18.61 6.13
N LEU A 107 -9.98 -17.71 6.40
CA LEU A 107 -8.97 -17.89 7.44
C LEU A 107 -9.61 -17.97 8.84
N GLU A 108 -10.59 -17.12 9.12
CA GLU A 108 -11.37 -17.12 10.38
C GLU A 108 -12.17 -18.41 10.57
N LYS A 109 -12.89 -18.86 9.52
CA LYS A 109 -13.66 -20.11 9.52
C LYS A 109 -12.82 -21.30 9.95
N HIS A 110 -11.56 -21.35 9.49
CA HIS A 110 -10.62 -22.44 9.80
C HIS A 110 -9.72 -22.14 11.02
N LYS A 111 -9.96 -21.02 11.75
CA LYS A 111 -9.17 -20.59 12.92
C LYS A 111 -7.68 -20.47 12.62
N LEU A 112 -7.33 -20.06 11.43
CA LEU A 112 -5.96 -19.87 10.98
C LEU A 112 -5.46 -18.48 11.43
N PRO A 113 -4.31 -18.37 12.08
CA PRO A 113 -3.76 -17.07 12.45
C PRO A 113 -3.25 -16.33 11.20
N PHE A 114 -3.58 -15.04 11.09
CA PHE A 114 -3.16 -14.22 9.96
C PHE A 114 -2.87 -12.78 10.37
N VAL A 115 -2.10 -12.08 9.56
CA VAL A 115 -1.88 -10.63 9.59
C VAL A 115 -3.00 -9.95 8.82
N GLY A 116 -3.64 -8.96 9.41
CA GLY A 116 -4.69 -8.15 8.81
C GLY A 116 -5.97 -8.07 9.63
N SER A 117 -6.91 -7.31 9.13
CA SER A 117 -8.19 -7.04 9.78
C SER A 117 -9.18 -8.21 9.65
N SER A 118 -10.15 -8.27 10.57
CA SER A 118 -11.23 -9.27 10.51
C SER A 118 -12.06 -9.12 9.22
N SER A 119 -12.75 -10.19 8.84
CA SER A 119 -13.63 -10.17 7.66
C SER A 119 -14.78 -9.16 7.80
N GLU A 120 -15.27 -8.92 9.01
CA GLU A 120 -16.31 -7.93 9.30
C GLU A 120 -15.77 -6.51 9.08
N SER A 121 -14.63 -6.17 9.68
CA SER A 121 -13.98 -4.86 9.49
C SER A 121 -13.56 -4.64 8.04
N ALA A 122 -13.06 -5.68 7.38
CA ALA A 122 -12.65 -5.64 5.99
C ALA A 122 -13.82 -5.29 5.04
N LYS A 123 -14.98 -5.87 5.23
CA LYS A 123 -16.17 -5.57 4.41
C LYS A 123 -16.59 -4.12 4.49
N VAL A 124 -16.58 -3.54 5.70
CA VAL A 124 -16.94 -2.13 5.91
C VAL A 124 -15.86 -1.21 5.34
N ALA A 125 -14.59 -1.45 5.67
CA ALA A 125 -13.50 -0.57 5.27
C ALA A 125 -13.25 -0.57 3.76
N PHE A 126 -13.48 -1.69 3.07
CA PHE A 126 -13.29 -1.81 1.62
C PHE A 126 -14.42 -1.15 0.80
N ASP A 127 -15.62 -1.01 1.36
CA ASP A 127 -16.72 -0.28 0.71
C ASP A 127 -16.63 1.21 1.06
N LYS A 128 -16.28 2.03 0.06
CA LYS A 128 -16.03 3.47 0.24
C LYS A 128 -17.22 4.22 0.81
N PHE A 129 -18.44 3.83 0.40
CA PHE A 129 -19.66 4.46 0.91
C PHE A 129 -19.94 4.08 2.36
N ASP A 130 -19.87 2.77 2.66
CA ASP A 130 -20.15 2.26 4.01
C ASP A 130 -19.11 2.77 5.01
N ALA A 131 -17.82 2.84 4.60
CA ALA A 131 -16.75 3.42 5.42
C ALA A 131 -16.97 4.92 5.68
N ALA A 132 -17.23 5.71 4.63
CA ALA A 132 -17.49 7.14 4.75
C ALA A 132 -18.71 7.44 5.62
N TRP A 133 -19.82 6.69 5.44
CA TRP A 133 -21.02 6.83 6.23
C TRP A 133 -20.79 6.54 7.71
N LEU A 134 -20.02 5.49 8.04
CA LEU A 134 -19.69 5.18 9.42
C LEU A 134 -18.81 6.27 10.03
N LEU A 135 -17.78 6.73 9.31
CA LEU A 135 -16.85 7.75 9.78
C LEU A 135 -17.57 9.10 10.01
N GLU A 136 -18.49 9.49 9.12
CA GLU A 136 -19.29 10.71 9.29
C GLU A 136 -20.12 10.67 10.58
N ARG A 137 -20.74 9.54 10.89
CA ARG A 137 -21.51 9.35 12.14
C ARG A 137 -20.66 9.42 13.40
N GLU A 138 -19.38 9.07 13.29
CA GLU A 138 -18.41 9.17 14.38
C GLU A 138 -17.71 10.53 14.43
N GLY A 139 -18.17 11.50 13.61
CA GLY A 139 -17.74 12.90 13.64
C GLY A 139 -16.51 13.24 12.77
N PHE A 140 -16.07 12.33 11.91
CA PHE A 140 -15.04 12.66 10.90
C PHE A 140 -15.66 13.45 9.76
N PHE A 141 -14.89 14.37 9.20
CA PHE A 141 -15.32 15.09 8.01
C PHE A 141 -15.41 14.14 6.81
N SER A 142 -16.54 14.16 6.14
CA SER A 142 -16.78 13.52 4.85
C SER A 142 -17.52 14.51 3.93
N PRO A 143 -17.13 14.67 2.67
CA PRO A 143 -17.93 15.42 1.73
C PRO A 143 -19.26 14.70 1.47
N PRO A 144 -20.30 15.41 0.99
CA PRO A 144 -21.55 14.76 0.62
C PRO A 144 -21.29 13.66 -0.41
N SER A 145 -22.00 12.55 -0.28
CA SER A 145 -21.87 11.43 -1.22
C SER A 145 -23.24 10.84 -1.56
N LEU A 146 -23.38 10.37 -2.80
CA LEU A 146 -24.59 9.69 -3.28
C LEU A 146 -24.22 8.26 -3.70
N LEU A 147 -24.90 7.28 -3.11
CA LEU A 147 -24.81 5.89 -3.51
C LEU A 147 -25.76 5.63 -4.70
N LEU A 148 -25.18 5.12 -5.79
CA LEU A 148 -25.92 4.63 -6.96
C LEU A 148 -25.80 3.10 -7.00
N GLN A 149 -26.95 2.43 -7.19
CA GLN A 149 -27.03 0.96 -7.20
C GLN A 149 -27.80 0.46 -8.43
N ALA A 150 -27.42 -0.68 -8.95
CA ALA A 150 -28.07 -1.33 -10.08
C ALA A 150 -29.58 -1.61 -9.87
N ALA A 151 -30.00 -1.85 -8.62
CA ALA A 151 -31.39 -2.14 -8.28
C ALA A 151 -32.33 -0.91 -8.29
N GLU A 152 -31.79 0.31 -8.45
CA GLU A 152 -32.51 1.59 -8.33
C GLU A 152 -32.46 2.39 -9.68
N GLU A 153 -32.32 1.71 -10.82
CA GLU A 153 -32.04 2.33 -12.12
C GLU A 153 -33.09 3.39 -12.56
N GLU A 154 -34.37 3.18 -12.25
CA GLU A 154 -35.48 4.05 -12.75
C GLU A 154 -35.46 5.46 -12.18
N ASP A 155 -34.76 5.72 -11.06
CA ASP A 155 -34.74 7.02 -10.37
C ASP A 155 -33.34 7.66 -10.28
N ASN A 156 -32.33 7.01 -10.82
CA ASN A 156 -30.94 7.47 -10.67
C ASN A 156 -30.69 8.85 -11.29
N LEU A 157 -31.32 9.19 -12.42
CA LEU A 157 -31.10 10.51 -13.03
C LEU A 157 -31.59 11.63 -12.10
N ALA A 158 -32.82 11.56 -11.60
CA ALA A 158 -33.37 12.57 -10.70
C ALA A 158 -32.56 12.72 -9.41
N ARG A 159 -32.04 11.61 -8.88
CA ARG A 159 -31.16 11.60 -7.69
C ARG A 159 -29.83 12.29 -7.99
N ILE A 160 -29.22 12.04 -9.15
CA ILE A 160 -27.97 12.66 -9.58
C ILE A 160 -28.20 14.16 -9.81
N GLU A 161 -29.28 14.56 -10.50
CA GLU A 161 -29.65 15.97 -10.70
C GLU A 161 -29.78 16.70 -9.36
N SER A 162 -30.58 16.15 -8.45
CA SER A 162 -30.76 16.70 -7.09
C SER A 162 -29.42 16.80 -6.34
N PHE A 163 -28.51 15.84 -6.49
CA PHE A 163 -27.22 15.85 -5.84
C PHE A 163 -26.32 16.99 -6.40
N PHE A 164 -26.29 17.19 -7.72
CA PHE A 164 -25.57 18.30 -8.34
C PHE A 164 -26.12 19.65 -7.91
N GLU A 165 -27.44 19.83 -7.93
CA GLU A 165 -28.11 21.09 -7.54
C GLU A 165 -27.90 21.41 -6.06
N ASN A 166 -28.21 20.48 -5.15
CA ASN A 166 -28.11 20.69 -3.72
C ASN A 166 -26.69 21.02 -3.25
N ASN A 167 -25.67 20.48 -3.92
CA ASN A 167 -24.27 20.70 -3.58
C ASN A 167 -23.60 21.71 -4.51
N GLN A 168 -24.32 22.36 -5.44
CA GLN A 168 -23.83 23.38 -6.39
C GLN A 168 -22.59 22.89 -7.16
N LEU A 169 -22.62 21.64 -7.63
CA LEU A 169 -21.47 21.01 -8.27
C LEU A 169 -21.36 21.39 -9.74
N SER A 170 -20.15 21.78 -10.17
CA SER A 170 -19.75 21.86 -11.56
C SER A 170 -18.94 20.65 -12.02
N ARG A 171 -18.38 19.89 -11.07
CA ARG A 171 -17.55 18.69 -11.28
C ARG A 171 -17.77 17.72 -10.13
N ALA A 172 -17.82 16.43 -10.44
CA ALA A 172 -17.93 15.36 -9.46
C ALA A 172 -17.08 14.16 -9.89
N ILE A 173 -16.86 13.24 -8.95
CA ILE A 173 -16.20 11.96 -9.20
C ILE A 173 -17.21 10.85 -9.01
N LEU A 174 -17.36 10.03 -10.05
CA LEU A 174 -18.06 8.75 -9.97
C LEU A 174 -17.02 7.63 -9.85
N LYS A 175 -17.15 6.77 -8.83
CA LYS A 175 -16.19 5.67 -8.58
C LYS A 175 -16.91 4.41 -8.09
N PRO A 176 -16.40 3.20 -8.41
CA PRO A 176 -16.91 1.97 -7.79
C PRO A 176 -16.72 2.00 -6.27
N ALA A 177 -17.70 1.51 -5.53
CA ALA A 177 -17.63 1.47 -4.06
C ALA A 177 -16.59 0.47 -3.56
N ARG A 178 -16.34 -0.61 -4.31
CA ARG A 178 -15.52 -1.77 -3.90
C ARG A 178 -14.41 -2.08 -4.90
N SER A 179 -13.69 -1.08 -5.35
CA SER A 179 -12.55 -1.23 -6.27
C SER A 179 -11.35 -0.45 -5.76
N GLY A 180 -10.15 -0.97 -6.06
CA GLY A 180 -8.87 -0.32 -5.77
C GLY A 180 -8.24 0.33 -7.00
N SER A 181 -7.06 0.95 -6.82
CA SER A 181 -6.16 1.44 -7.88
C SER A 181 -6.80 2.40 -8.90
N SER A 182 -7.76 3.20 -8.49
CA SER A 182 -8.47 4.15 -9.37
C SER A 182 -9.17 3.50 -10.58
N ILE A 183 -9.41 2.19 -10.57
CA ILE A 183 -10.15 1.50 -11.64
C ILE A 183 -11.61 1.96 -11.60
N GLY A 184 -12.11 2.49 -12.72
CA GLY A 184 -13.47 3.01 -12.84
C GLY A 184 -13.70 4.38 -12.20
N VAL A 185 -12.66 5.07 -11.72
CA VAL A 185 -12.79 6.45 -11.25
C VAL A 185 -12.92 7.38 -12.44
N THR A 186 -14.03 8.11 -12.51
CA THR A 186 -14.38 8.96 -13.65
C THR A 186 -14.83 10.34 -13.18
N GLU A 187 -14.21 11.37 -13.72
CA GLU A 187 -14.68 12.75 -13.56
C GLU A 187 -15.93 12.97 -14.43
N VAL A 188 -16.95 13.59 -13.85
CA VAL A 188 -18.21 13.92 -14.52
C VAL A 188 -18.57 15.39 -14.26
N ILE A 189 -19.07 16.07 -15.31
CA ILE A 189 -19.37 17.51 -15.27
C ILE A 189 -20.87 17.78 -15.44
N SER A 190 -21.69 16.76 -15.63
CA SER A 190 -23.15 16.89 -15.68
C SER A 190 -23.84 15.61 -15.17
N PRO A 191 -25.12 15.70 -14.77
CA PRO A 191 -25.93 14.54 -14.39
C PRO A 191 -26.02 13.47 -15.47
N GLU A 192 -26.19 13.88 -16.75
CA GLU A 192 -26.34 12.96 -17.88
C GLU A 192 -25.03 12.21 -18.13
N GLN A 193 -23.88 12.90 -18.02
CA GLN A 193 -22.56 12.26 -18.14
C GLN A 193 -22.33 11.26 -17.00
N CYS A 194 -22.77 11.60 -15.77
CA CYS A 194 -22.70 10.72 -14.64
C CYS A 194 -23.53 9.45 -14.85
N LEU A 195 -24.77 9.59 -15.31
CA LEU A 195 -25.63 8.45 -15.59
C LEU A 195 -25.07 7.57 -16.73
N ALA A 196 -24.52 8.18 -17.77
CA ALA A 196 -23.89 7.44 -18.86
C ALA A 196 -22.66 6.66 -18.38
N ALA A 197 -21.80 7.27 -17.57
CA ALA A 197 -20.64 6.61 -16.96
C ALA A 197 -21.05 5.47 -16.02
N PHE A 198 -22.07 5.69 -15.17
CA PHE A 198 -22.63 4.65 -14.29
C PHE A 198 -23.11 3.44 -15.09
N ASN A 199 -23.95 3.63 -16.11
CA ASN A 199 -24.48 2.56 -16.95
C ASN A 199 -23.38 1.83 -17.72
N GLY A 200 -22.37 2.56 -18.22
CA GLY A 200 -21.19 1.97 -18.86
C GLY A 200 -20.44 1.02 -17.93
N MET A 201 -20.03 1.50 -16.77
CA MET A 201 -19.29 0.69 -15.78
C MET A 201 -20.12 -0.48 -15.24
N LEU A 202 -21.44 -0.31 -15.09
CA LEU A 202 -22.35 -1.38 -14.69
C LEU A 202 -22.42 -2.48 -15.76
N SER A 203 -22.53 -2.10 -17.04
CA SER A 203 -22.56 -3.05 -18.16
C SER A 203 -21.25 -3.81 -18.33
N GLU A 204 -20.11 -3.20 -18.00
CA GLU A 204 -18.79 -3.81 -17.98
C GLU A 204 -18.58 -4.73 -16.76
N GLY A 205 -19.50 -4.71 -15.78
CA GLY A 205 -19.43 -5.53 -14.57
C GLY A 205 -18.33 -5.10 -13.59
N ILE A 206 -17.93 -3.83 -13.61
CA ILE A 206 -16.87 -3.29 -12.74
C ILE A 206 -17.29 -3.39 -11.26
N ASP A 207 -18.50 -2.92 -10.94
CA ASP A 207 -19.13 -3.03 -9.62
C ASP A 207 -20.67 -2.97 -9.78
N LYS A 208 -21.40 -3.21 -8.70
CA LYS A 208 -22.87 -3.03 -8.59
C LYS A 208 -23.24 -1.81 -7.76
N ARG A 209 -22.29 -1.21 -7.09
CA ARG A 209 -22.42 -0.04 -6.21
C ARG A 209 -21.40 1.00 -6.62
N PHE A 210 -21.84 2.24 -6.78
CA PHE A 210 -20.98 3.36 -7.16
C PHE A 210 -21.22 4.54 -6.24
N VAL A 211 -20.19 5.30 -5.97
CA VAL A 211 -20.25 6.50 -5.13
C VAL A 211 -20.01 7.72 -6.02
N LEU A 212 -20.92 8.68 -5.97
CA LEU A 212 -20.76 10.00 -6.56
C LEU A 212 -20.40 11.00 -5.46
N GLU A 213 -19.29 11.70 -5.62
CA GLU A 213 -18.76 12.67 -4.65
C GLU A 213 -18.37 13.97 -5.38
N PRO A 214 -18.34 15.14 -4.70
CA PRO A 214 -17.73 16.34 -5.24
C PRO A 214 -16.27 16.08 -5.64
N PHE A 215 -15.81 16.75 -6.68
CA PHE A 215 -14.39 16.72 -7.05
C PHE A 215 -13.57 17.35 -5.92
N ALA A 216 -12.62 16.58 -5.34
CA ALA A 216 -11.78 17.07 -4.25
C ALA A 216 -10.87 18.21 -4.73
N GLN A 217 -10.85 19.30 -3.96
CA GLN A 217 -9.94 20.43 -4.15
C GLN A 217 -9.08 20.56 -2.89
N GLY A 218 -7.76 20.37 -3.05
CA GLY A 218 -6.85 20.37 -1.91
C GLY A 218 -5.55 19.63 -2.19
N GLN A 219 -4.90 19.18 -1.13
CA GLN A 219 -3.62 18.47 -1.19
C GLN A 219 -3.81 17.02 -0.78
N GLU A 220 -3.48 16.09 -1.68
CA GLU A 220 -3.60 14.65 -1.44
C GLU A 220 -2.48 14.15 -0.53
N PHE A 221 -2.80 13.20 0.34
CA PHE A 221 -1.83 12.48 1.16
C PHE A 221 -2.17 11.01 1.30
N THR A 222 -1.18 10.22 1.66
CA THR A 222 -1.36 8.83 2.09
C THR A 222 -0.60 8.59 3.39
N ILE A 223 -1.19 7.79 4.30
CA ILE A 223 -0.62 7.49 5.61
C ILE A 223 -0.76 6.01 5.94
N ILE A 224 0.30 5.43 6.50
CA ILE A 224 0.30 4.07 7.05
C ILE A 224 0.02 4.12 8.55
N VAL A 225 -0.88 3.25 8.99
CA VAL A 225 -1.13 3.01 10.42
C VAL A 225 -0.77 1.56 10.73
N LEU A 226 0.07 1.38 11.74
CA LEU A 226 0.46 0.08 12.27
C LEU A 226 -0.25 -0.15 13.61
N GLN A 227 -0.38 -1.40 14.01
CA GLN A 227 -0.86 -1.74 15.36
C GLN A 227 0.29 -2.28 16.20
N ASN A 228 0.50 -1.73 17.38
CA ASN A 228 1.54 -2.18 18.29
C ASN A 228 1.14 -3.46 19.07
N GLU A 229 2.05 -4.00 19.85
CA GLU A 229 1.82 -5.22 20.63
C GLU A 229 0.72 -5.07 21.69
N ASN A 230 0.44 -3.86 22.15
CA ASN A 230 -0.64 -3.55 23.12
C ASN A 230 -2.01 -3.36 22.42
N GLY A 231 -2.07 -3.44 21.10
CA GLY A 231 -3.30 -3.23 20.32
C GLY A 231 -3.57 -1.77 19.94
N ASN A 232 -2.71 -0.83 20.31
CA ASN A 232 -2.88 0.58 19.97
C ASN A 232 -2.41 0.86 18.55
N PRO A 233 -3.14 1.68 17.76
CA PRO A 233 -2.68 2.17 16.47
C PRO A 233 -1.48 3.11 16.64
N VAL A 234 -0.60 3.11 15.65
CA VAL A 234 0.56 4.01 15.53
C VAL A 234 0.65 4.48 14.08
N ALA A 235 0.28 5.71 13.83
CA ALA A 235 0.37 6.32 12.52
C ALA A 235 1.81 6.75 12.21
N LEU A 236 2.31 6.37 11.03
CA LEU A 236 3.60 6.83 10.53
C LEU A 236 3.51 8.31 10.09
N LEU A 237 4.49 8.82 9.37
CA LEU A 237 4.40 10.14 8.76
C LEU A 237 3.60 10.06 7.47
N PRO A 238 2.65 10.98 7.19
CA PRO A 238 1.99 11.02 5.91
C PRO A 238 2.99 11.38 4.79
N THR A 239 2.75 10.84 3.60
CA THR A 239 3.39 11.28 2.37
C THR A 239 2.44 12.21 1.65
N GLU A 240 2.87 13.43 1.34
CA GLU A 240 2.15 14.35 0.47
C GLU A 240 2.32 13.93 -0.99
N ILE A 241 1.22 13.95 -1.74
CA ILE A 241 1.18 13.59 -3.15
C ILE A 241 0.85 14.85 -3.95
N GLU A 242 1.75 15.27 -4.83
CA GLU A 242 1.57 16.43 -5.70
C GLU A 242 1.52 16.00 -7.16
N ILE A 243 0.40 16.29 -7.84
CA ILE A 243 0.31 16.14 -9.30
C ILE A 243 0.94 17.37 -9.93
N THR A 244 2.10 17.19 -10.59
CA THR A 244 2.87 18.30 -11.18
C THR A 244 2.36 18.70 -12.56
N ASP A 245 1.66 17.82 -13.27
CA ASP A 245 1.02 18.12 -14.55
C ASP A 245 -0.43 18.55 -14.34
N LYS A 246 -0.64 19.87 -14.35
CA LYS A 246 -1.96 20.50 -14.18
C LYS A 246 -2.96 20.19 -15.31
N SER A 247 -2.54 19.53 -16.39
CA SER A 247 -3.45 19.06 -17.44
C SER A 247 -4.18 17.77 -17.05
N GLN A 248 -3.72 17.08 -15.99
CA GLN A 248 -4.34 15.87 -15.46
C GLN A 248 -5.01 16.18 -14.11
N SER A 249 -6.29 15.86 -14.03
CA SER A 249 -7.11 16.13 -12.84
C SER A 249 -7.18 14.96 -11.86
N LEU A 250 -6.72 13.75 -12.26
CA LEU A 250 -6.86 12.53 -11.46
C LEU A 250 -5.54 11.78 -11.32
N PHE A 251 -5.26 11.32 -10.11
CA PHE A 251 -4.17 10.39 -9.79
C PHE A 251 -4.59 8.96 -10.15
N ASP A 252 -4.45 8.60 -11.41
CA ASP A 252 -4.88 7.31 -11.95
C ASP A 252 -3.90 6.15 -11.65
N TYR A 253 -4.27 4.92 -12.08
CA TYR A 253 -3.43 3.72 -11.93
C TYR A 253 -2.02 3.89 -12.52
N ARG A 254 -1.89 4.59 -13.65
CA ARG A 254 -0.59 4.78 -14.32
C ARG A 254 0.30 5.70 -13.50
N LEU A 255 -0.26 6.77 -12.94
CA LEU A 255 0.46 7.70 -12.09
C LEU A 255 0.85 7.06 -10.75
N LYS A 256 0.05 6.11 -10.24
CA LYS A 256 0.33 5.41 -8.97
C LYS A 256 1.50 4.40 -9.06
N TYR A 257 1.65 3.71 -10.18
CA TYR A 257 2.53 2.55 -10.27
C TYR A 257 3.63 2.64 -11.34
N LEU A 258 3.57 3.62 -12.22
CA LEU A 258 4.61 3.84 -13.20
C LEU A 258 5.45 5.08 -12.86
N PRO A 259 6.77 5.02 -12.97
CA PRO A 259 7.63 6.18 -12.76
C PRO A 259 7.30 7.24 -13.81
N THR A 260 6.57 8.28 -13.39
CA THR A 260 6.21 9.41 -14.23
C THR A 260 6.79 10.69 -13.65
N ARG A 261 7.09 11.68 -14.49
CA ARG A 261 7.47 13.02 -14.02
C ARG A 261 6.27 13.87 -13.60
N GLN A 262 5.09 13.28 -13.59
CA GLN A 262 3.81 13.97 -13.40
C GLN A 262 3.35 13.98 -11.94
N VAL A 263 4.04 13.22 -11.07
CA VAL A 263 3.73 13.15 -9.65
C VAL A 263 5.00 13.33 -8.83
N ALA A 264 4.94 14.16 -7.81
CA ALA A 264 5.98 14.32 -6.80
C ALA A 264 5.49 13.83 -5.43
N TYR A 265 6.35 13.11 -4.72
CA TYR A 265 6.09 12.63 -3.37
C TYR A 265 6.97 13.36 -2.38
N HIS A 266 6.35 14.14 -1.48
CA HIS A 266 7.08 14.88 -0.45
C HIS A 266 7.04 14.10 0.86
N MET A 267 8.24 13.81 1.37
CA MET A 267 8.47 13.09 2.61
C MET A 267 9.75 13.63 3.30
N PRO A 268 9.65 14.29 4.46
CA PRO A 268 8.42 14.65 5.15
C PRO A 268 7.50 15.52 4.31
N PRO A 269 6.17 15.55 4.61
CA PRO A 269 5.24 16.40 3.88
C PRO A 269 5.53 17.88 4.17
N ARG A 270 5.20 18.74 3.23
CA ARG A 270 5.37 20.21 3.36
C ARG A 270 4.30 20.86 4.26
N PHE A 271 3.37 20.07 4.79
CA PHE A 271 2.33 20.52 5.70
C PHE A 271 2.91 21.06 7.03
N PRO A 272 2.24 22.01 7.68
CA PRO A 272 2.58 22.41 9.05
C PRO A 272 2.55 21.21 10.00
N ASP A 273 3.39 21.23 11.04
CA ASP A 273 3.50 20.13 12.01
C ASP A 273 2.17 19.85 12.72
N GLU A 274 1.38 20.87 13.01
CA GLU A 274 0.03 20.72 13.57
C GLU A 274 -0.90 19.94 12.65
N THR A 275 -0.84 20.20 11.34
CA THR A 275 -1.61 19.45 10.34
C THR A 275 -1.15 17.99 10.26
N VAL A 276 0.17 17.76 10.29
CA VAL A 276 0.74 16.40 10.30
C VAL A 276 0.29 15.63 11.53
N ASP A 277 0.38 16.22 12.71
CA ASP A 277 -0.05 15.60 13.97
C ASP A 277 -1.58 15.37 13.99
N GLY A 278 -2.35 16.30 13.41
CA GLY A 278 -3.81 16.17 13.23
C GLY A 278 -4.18 15.00 12.32
N ILE A 279 -3.51 14.83 11.19
CA ILE A 279 -3.71 13.70 10.27
C ILE A 279 -3.40 12.38 10.99
N ARG A 280 -2.28 12.29 11.70
CA ARG A 280 -1.87 11.09 12.43
C ARG A 280 -2.90 10.70 13.49
N THR A 281 -3.32 11.64 14.33
CA THR A 281 -4.31 11.42 15.38
C THR A 281 -5.65 10.94 14.81
N GLN A 282 -6.12 11.57 13.72
CA GLN A 282 -7.37 11.16 13.08
C GLN A 282 -7.24 9.78 12.42
N ALA A 283 -6.12 9.46 11.77
CA ALA A 283 -5.87 8.14 11.17
C ALA A 283 -5.86 7.03 12.24
N GLU A 284 -5.26 7.27 13.41
CA GLU A 284 -5.29 6.34 14.55
C GLU A 284 -6.71 6.16 15.10
N SER A 285 -7.49 7.24 15.14
CA SER A 285 -8.90 7.18 15.55
C SER A 285 -9.75 6.40 14.55
N ILE A 286 -9.56 6.61 13.24
CA ILE A 286 -10.22 5.84 12.17
C ILE A 286 -9.88 4.36 12.27
N PHE A 287 -8.61 4.02 12.48
CA PHE A 287 -8.18 2.64 12.67
C PHE A 287 -8.96 1.95 13.80
N THR A 288 -9.16 2.66 14.91
CA THR A 288 -9.90 2.17 16.08
C THR A 288 -11.40 2.07 15.78
N THR A 289 -12.00 3.09 15.19
CA THR A 289 -13.43 3.19 14.84
C THR A 289 -13.84 2.06 13.90
N LEU A 290 -13.05 1.79 12.87
CA LEU A 290 -13.30 0.71 11.91
C LEU A 290 -12.85 -0.67 12.43
N LYS A 291 -12.33 -0.76 13.66
CA LYS A 291 -11.81 -1.98 14.29
C LYS A 291 -10.78 -2.69 13.41
N LEU A 292 -9.90 -1.90 12.80
CA LEU A 292 -8.84 -2.42 11.93
C LEU A 292 -7.74 -3.11 12.75
N SER A 293 -6.92 -3.90 12.08
CA SER A 293 -5.84 -4.64 12.74
C SER A 293 -4.57 -4.65 11.90
N ASP A 294 -3.45 -4.75 12.60
CA ASP A 294 -2.09 -4.96 12.11
C ASP A 294 -1.54 -3.81 11.27
N VAL A 295 -2.03 -3.62 10.06
CA VAL A 295 -1.55 -2.58 9.14
C VAL A 295 -2.65 -2.15 8.18
N VAL A 296 -2.69 -0.86 7.88
CA VAL A 296 -3.60 -0.26 6.88
C VAL A 296 -2.94 0.96 6.26
N ARG A 297 -3.24 1.23 4.99
CA ARG A 297 -2.96 2.50 4.32
C ARG A 297 -4.25 3.29 4.20
N ILE A 298 -4.23 4.54 4.59
CA ILE A 298 -5.36 5.45 4.48
C ILE A 298 -4.96 6.58 3.56
N ASP A 299 -5.73 6.79 2.49
CA ASP A 299 -5.54 7.87 1.54
C ASP A 299 -6.52 9.01 1.88
N GLY A 300 -6.12 10.26 1.68
CA GLY A 300 -6.96 11.39 2.06
C GLY A 300 -6.53 12.73 1.45
N TRP A 301 -7.27 13.77 1.80
CA TRP A 301 -7.11 15.14 1.30
C TRP A 301 -7.11 16.15 2.44
N ILE A 302 -6.24 17.14 2.36
CA ILE A 302 -6.40 18.38 3.09
C ILE A 302 -7.16 19.33 2.16
N MET A 303 -8.42 19.59 2.49
CA MET A 303 -9.29 20.45 1.70
C MET A 303 -8.84 21.91 1.78
N GLU A 304 -9.29 22.76 0.84
CA GLU A 304 -8.94 24.20 0.81
C GLU A 304 -9.36 24.96 2.10
N ASP A 305 -10.39 24.48 2.79
CA ASP A 305 -10.84 25.03 4.08
C ASP A 305 -10.07 24.47 5.29
N GLY A 306 -9.03 23.66 5.05
CA GLY A 306 -8.18 23.05 6.06
C GLY A 306 -8.74 21.78 6.71
N LYS A 307 -9.93 21.33 6.34
CA LYS A 307 -10.49 20.07 6.82
C LYS A 307 -9.73 18.89 6.23
N VAL A 308 -9.58 17.84 7.03
CA VAL A 308 -8.96 16.59 6.61
C VAL A 308 -10.07 15.59 6.26
N TRP A 309 -10.06 15.12 5.03
CA TRP A 309 -10.94 14.07 4.55
C TRP A 309 -10.16 12.80 4.25
N PHE A 310 -10.59 11.67 4.83
CA PHE A 310 -10.04 10.35 4.54
C PHE A 310 -10.94 9.65 3.53
N SER A 311 -10.45 9.50 2.31
CA SER A 311 -11.25 9.13 1.14
C SER A 311 -11.22 7.66 0.79
N ASP A 312 -10.20 6.91 1.26
CA ASP A 312 -10.03 5.49 0.92
C ASP A 312 -9.24 4.73 2.00
N ILE A 313 -9.70 3.53 2.35
CA ILE A 313 -9.08 2.66 3.36
C ILE A 313 -8.58 1.40 2.67
N ASN A 314 -7.26 1.25 2.58
CA ASN A 314 -6.62 0.13 1.90
C ASN A 314 -6.08 -0.87 2.92
N LEU A 315 -6.71 -2.02 3.03
CA LEU A 315 -6.37 -3.06 4.02
C LEU A 315 -5.13 -3.86 3.63
N ALA A 316 -4.82 -3.93 2.34
CA ALA A 316 -3.56 -4.42 1.82
C ALA A 316 -2.79 -3.24 1.22
N SER A 317 -1.85 -2.67 1.96
CA SER A 317 -0.92 -1.71 1.36
C SER A 317 0.01 -2.43 0.39
N GLY A 318 0.38 -1.78 -0.71
CA GLY A 318 1.49 -2.26 -1.54
C GLY A 318 2.75 -2.42 -0.68
N LEU A 319 3.40 -3.58 -0.78
CA LEU A 319 4.63 -3.92 -0.08
C LEU A 319 5.80 -4.10 -1.06
N GLU A 320 5.72 -3.47 -2.23
CA GLU A 320 6.85 -3.39 -3.16
C GLU A 320 8.02 -2.65 -2.50
N GLN A 321 9.22 -2.92 -3.01
CA GLN A 321 10.48 -2.40 -2.46
C GLN A 321 10.47 -0.89 -2.14
N ASN A 322 9.77 -0.10 -2.93
CA ASN A 322 9.70 1.36 -2.85
C ASN A 322 8.27 1.87 -2.63
N SER A 323 7.39 1.05 -2.06
CA SER A 323 6.03 1.43 -1.70
C SER A 323 6.00 2.51 -0.61
N PHE A 324 4.87 3.22 -0.51
CA PHE A 324 4.64 4.18 0.57
C PHE A 324 4.84 3.58 1.96
N PHE A 325 4.47 2.30 2.12
CA PHE A 325 4.67 1.58 3.37
C PHE A 325 6.14 1.58 3.82
N PHE A 326 7.03 1.10 2.97
CA PHE A 326 8.45 1.06 3.31
C PHE A 326 9.11 2.44 3.28
N LEU A 327 8.64 3.33 2.43
CA LEU A 327 9.12 4.71 2.39
C LEU A 327 8.86 5.42 3.73
N GLN A 328 7.62 5.39 4.23
CA GLN A 328 7.26 6.01 5.50
C GLN A 328 8.02 5.40 6.68
N ALA A 329 8.14 4.07 6.72
CA ALA A 329 8.93 3.37 7.74
C ALA A 329 10.42 3.77 7.69
N ALA A 330 11.00 3.88 6.48
CA ALA A 330 12.41 4.22 6.30
C ALA A 330 12.74 5.66 6.74
N TYR A 331 11.84 6.62 6.53
CA TYR A 331 12.02 7.99 7.02
C TYR A 331 11.99 8.07 8.55
N LEU A 332 11.29 7.16 9.21
CA LEU A 332 11.33 7.00 10.66
C LEU A 332 12.51 6.15 11.16
N GLY A 333 13.37 5.68 10.26
CA GLY A 333 14.62 4.98 10.59
C GLY A 333 14.51 3.46 10.55
N TRP A 334 13.39 2.88 10.09
CA TRP A 334 13.20 1.44 10.02
C TRP A 334 13.57 0.88 8.64
N SER A 335 14.26 -0.24 8.62
CA SER A 335 14.44 -1.03 7.40
C SER A 335 13.18 -1.86 7.10
N HIS A 336 13.10 -2.40 5.89
CA HIS A 336 12.02 -3.33 5.49
C HIS A 336 11.90 -4.51 6.45
N ALA A 337 13.01 -5.15 6.79
CA ALA A 337 13.02 -6.29 7.72
C ALA A 337 12.49 -5.90 9.09
N GLU A 338 12.90 -4.75 9.64
CA GLU A 338 12.47 -4.30 10.97
C GLU A 338 10.97 -4.04 11.03
N VAL A 339 10.39 -3.36 10.04
CA VAL A 339 8.95 -3.08 10.05
C VAL A 339 8.11 -4.35 9.80
N LEU A 340 8.56 -5.28 8.95
CA LEU A 340 7.89 -6.56 8.75
C LEU A 340 7.95 -7.44 10.02
N HIS A 341 9.11 -7.52 10.66
CA HIS A 341 9.24 -8.22 11.96
C HIS A 341 8.40 -7.58 13.06
N TYR A 342 8.29 -6.24 13.06
CA TYR A 342 7.42 -5.52 13.99
C TYR A 342 5.95 -5.95 13.83
N ILE A 343 5.43 -6.00 12.59
CA ILE A 343 4.07 -6.45 12.33
C ILE A 343 3.88 -7.89 12.80
N LEU A 344 4.76 -8.81 12.39
CA LEU A 344 4.66 -10.22 12.77
C LEU A 344 4.71 -10.39 14.29
N LYS A 345 5.66 -9.71 14.96
CA LYS A 345 5.81 -9.77 16.42
C LYS A 345 4.56 -9.24 17.12
N SER A 346 4.08 -8.07 16.72
CA SER A 346 2.90 -7.42 17.31
C SER A 346 1.65 -8.26 17.12
N THR A 347 1.44 -8.81 15.92
CA THR A 347 0.30 -9.70 15.61
C THR A 347 0.37 -10.97 16.43
N CYS A 348 1.53 -11.64 16.49
CA CYS A 348 1.70 -12.86 17.28
C CYS A 348 1.47 -12.60 18.77
N HIS A 349 1.97 -11.49 19.30
CA HIS A 349 1.77 -11.13 20.70
C HIS A 349 0.28 -10.96 21.03
N ARG A 350 -0.46 -10.18 20.23
CA ARG A 350 -1.91 -9.97 20.43
C ARG A 350 -2.72 -11.26 20.28
N LYS A 351 -2.35 -12.12 19.34
CA LYS A 351 -3.01 -13.43 19.12
C LYS A 351 -2.49 -14.54 20.04
N LYS A 352 -1.57 -14.21 20.97
CA LYS A 352 -0.95 -15.18 21.93
C LYS A 352 -0.28 -16.36 21.23
N LEU A 353 0.40 -16.09 20.14
CA LEU A 353 1.18 -17.05 19.37
C LEU A 353 2.67 -16.94 19.74
N THR A 354 3.44 -17.95 19.35
CA THR A 354 4.91 -17.85 19.39
C THR A 354 5.36 -16.70 18.51
N THR A 355 6.19 -15.79 19.02
CA THR A 355 6.72 -14.65 18.27
C THR A 355 7.89 -15.05 17.38
N PRO A 356 8.12 -14.35 16.26
CA PRO A 356 9.30 -14.56 15.44
C PRO A 356 10.59 -14.29 16.26
N PRO A 357 11.72 -14.89 15.86
CA PRO A 357 13.01 -14.60 16.50
C PRO A 357 13.34 -13.11 16.33
N THR A 358 14.03 -12.56 17.32
CA THR A 358 14.51 -11.18 17.25
C THR A 358 15.53 -11.05 16.12
N LEU A 359 15.37 -10.04 15.27
CA LEU A 359 16.37 -9.69 14.26
C LEU A 359 17.72 -9.48 14.94
N LYS A 360 18.71 -10.24 14.51
CA LYS A 360 20.08 -10.04 15.00
C LYS A 360 20.63 -8.76 14.41
N PRO A 361 21.15 -7.84 15.25
CA PRO A 361 21.90 -6.69 14.73
C PRO A 361 23.01 -7.20 13.81
N ARG A 362 23.07 -6.69 12.60
CA ARG A 362 24.20 -7.03 11.71
C ARG A 362 25.48 -6.48 12.33
N ALA A 363 26.41 -7.35 12.69
CA ALA A 363 27.72 -6.93 13.17
C ALA A 363 28.43 -6.15 12.04
N VAL A 364 28.58 -4.84 12.21
CA VAL A 364 29.21 -3.95 11.23
C VAL A 364 30.73 -3.95 11.37
N ASN A 365 31.22 -4.25 12.56
CA ASN A 365 32.63 -4.02 12.96
C ASN A 365 33.68 -4.92 12.31
N SER A 366 33.30 -5.95 11.53
CA SER A 366 34.23 -6.85 10.86
C SER A 366 34.07 -6.90 9.33
N LYS A 367 33.16 -6.06 8.77
CA LYS A 367 32.85 -6.10 7.32
C LYS A 367 33.67 -5.08 6.56
N GLU A 368 34.10 -5.49 5.36
CA GLU A 368 34.81 -4.64 4.41
C GLU A 368 33.86 -3.56 3.88
N SER A 369 34.21 -2.28 4.05
CA SER A 369 33.43 -1.16 3.54
C SER A 369 33.49 -1.10 2.03
N ILE A 370 32.34 -1.06 1.36
CA ILE A 370 32.24 -0.91 -0.09
C ILE A 370 31.27 0.22 -0.45
N ARG A 371 31.65 1.04 -1.43
CA ARG A 371 30.82 2.14 -1.92
C ARG A 371 30.19 1.74 -3.24
N VAL A 372 28.87 1.88 -3.35
CA VAL A 372 28.12 1.61 -4.58
C VAL A 372 27.67 2.95 -5.15
N LEU A 373 28.33 3.39 -6.21
CA LEU A 373 28.05 4.66 -6.90
C LEU A 373 27.17 4.40 -8.12
N PHE A 374 26.11 5.18 -8.29
CA PHE A 374 25.19 5.10 -9.42
C PHE A 374 24.62 6.48 -9.78
N GLY A 375 23.85 6.59 -10.86
CA GLY A 375 23.31 7.85 -11.37
C GLY A 375 24.17 8.37 -12.54
N GLY A 376 24.53 9.65 -12.49
CA GLY A 376 25.29 10.37 -13.52
C GLY A 376 24.42 11.31 -14.36
N ASP A 377 25.05 11.95 -15.35
CA ASP A 377 24.43 12.93 -16.27
C ASP A 377 23.97 12.32 -17.60
N SER A 378 24.25 11.05 -17.85
CA SER A 378 23.90 10.37 -19.10
C SER A 378 22.39 10.10 -19.22
N SER A 379 21.94 9.82 -20.45
CA SER A 379 20.56 9.37 -20.72
C SER A 379 20.23 8.04 -20.04
N GLU A 380 21.24 7.24 -19.69
CA GLU A 380 21.10 5.93 -19.03
C GLU A 380 21.17 6.00 -17.49
N ARG A 381 21.15 7.19 -16.89
CA ARG A 381 21.25 7.37 -15.43
C ARG A 381 20.20 6.60 -14.64
N GLN A 382 18.99 6.42 -15.20
CA GLN A 382 17.93 5.62 -14.57
C GLN A 382 18.26 4.13 -14.56
N VAL A 383 18.89 3.61 -15.62
CA VAL A 383 19.39 2.23 -15.69
C VAL A 383 20.51 2.04 -14.66
N SER A 384 21.38 3.06 -14.51
CA SER A 384 22.44 3.08 -13.49
C SER A 384 21.84 3.04 -12.08
N LEU A 385 20.77 3.81 -11.79
CA LEU A 385 20.06 3.77 -10.51
C LEU A 385 19.49 2.37 -10.24
N MET A 386 18.77 1.77 -11.19
CA MET A 386 18.20 0.43 -11.04
C MET A 386 19.27 -0.62 -10.77
N SER A 387 20.36 -0.60 -11.54
CA SER A 387 21.47 -1.54 -11.40
C SER A 387 22.19 -1.35 -10.07
N GLY A 388 22.51 -0.11 -9.71
CA GLY A 388 23.21 0.24 -8.48
C GLY A 388 22.40 -0.08 -7.23
N SER A 389 21.11 0.23 -7.22
CA SER A 389 20.21 -0.11 -6.13
C SER A 389 20.11 -1.63 -5.93
N ASN A 390 20.01 -2.39 -7.02
CA ASN A 390 19.99 -3.87 -6.96
C ASN A 390 21.30 -4.43 -6.41
N VAL A 391 22.45 -3.94 -6.88
CA VAL A 391 23.77 -4.36 -6.37
C VAL A 391 23.90 -4.02 -4.90
N TRP A 392 23.56 -2.80 -4.49
CA TRP A 392 23.60 -2.39 -3.09
C TRP A 392 22.71 -3.25 -2.20
N LEU A 393 21.47 -3.51 -2.59
CA LEU A 393 20.54 -4.37 -1.85
C LEU A 393 21.08 -5.79 -1.66
N LYS A 394 21.66 -6.37 -2.71
CA LYS A 394 22.28 -7.71 -2.64
C LYS A 394 23.53 -7.71 -1.75
N LEU A 395 24.39 -6.71 -1.85
CA LEU A 395 25.58 -6.59 -1.01
C LEU A 395 25.26 -6.36 0.46
N ARG A 396 24.11 -5.74 0.80
CA ARG A 396 23.65 -5.62 2.19
C ARG A 396 23.43 -6.96 2.87
N LYS A 397 23.12 -8.01 2.09
CA LYS A 397 22.93 -9.37 2.59
C LYS A 397 24.24 -10.12 2.82
N SER A 398 25.36 -9.57 2.35
CA SER A 398 26.69 -10.19 2.47
C SER A 398 27.18 -10.17 3.91
N ASP A 399 27.78 -11.28 4.34
CA ASP A 399 28.50 -11.34 5.62
C ASP A 399 29.88 -10.69 5.55
N ARG A 400 30.39 -10.48 4.34
CA ARG A 400 31.72 -9.91 4.07
C ARG A 400 31.69 -8.39 3.93
N PHE A 401 30.66 -7.82 3.29
CA PHE A 401 30.63 -6.42 2.89
C PHE A 401 29.64 -5.57 3.69
N ALA A 402 30.03 -4.31 3.96
CA ALA A 402 29.17 -3.25 4.47
C ALA A 402 29.01 -2.18 3.38
N PRO A 403 27.99 -2.31 2.48
CA PRO A 403 27.82 -1.40 1.36
C PRO A 403 27.17 -0.09 1.77
N SER A 404 27.71 1.02 1.26
CA SER A 404 27.12 2.37 1.36
C SER A 404 26.74 2.86 -0.03
N PRO A 405 25.49 3.33 -0.25
CA PRO A 405 25.03 3.81 -1.54
C PRO A 405 25.37 5.27 -1.74
N TYR A 406 25.78 5.63 -2.94
CA TYR A 406 26.11 6.99 -3.36
C TYR A 406 25.45 7.30 -4.69
N LEU A 407 24.87 8.49 -4.81
CA LEU A 407 24.36 9.04 -6.06
C LEU A 407 25.33 10.08 -6.61
N LEU A 408 25.69 9.95 -7.89
CA LEU A 408 26.21 11.04 -8.69
C LEU A 408 25.01 11.71 -9.38
N ASP A 409 24.74 12.98 -9.06
CA ASP A 409 23.66 13.72 -9.71
C ASP A 409 24.08 14.33 -11.05
N GLN A 410 23.16 15.00 -11.73
CA GLN A 410 23.40 15.61 -13.05
C GLN A 410 24.34 16.83 -12.99
N ASP A 411 24.46 17.44 -11.82
CA ASP A 411 25.33 18.60 -11.59
C ASP A 411 26.73 18.19 -11.14
N GLY A 412 27.01 16.88 -11.05
CA GLY A 412 28.30 16.33 -10.67
C GLY A 412 28.53 16.22 -9.16
N PHE A 413 27.50 16.45 -8.34
CA PHE A 413 27.62 16.25 -6.90
C PHE A 413 27.46 14.78 -6.52
N ILE A 414 28.22 14.36 -5.51
CA ILE A 414 28.15 13.01 -4.95
C ILE A 414 27.42 13.08 -3.60
N TRP A 415 26.28 12.42 -3.53
CA TRP A 415 25.44 12.33 -2.35
C TRP A 415 25.65 10.99 -1.65
N SER A 416 25.96 11.01 -0.36
CA SER A 416 25.85 9.80 0.47
C SER A 416 24.37 9.58 0.79
N LEU A 417 23.81 8.44 0.38
CA LEU A 417 22.40 8.21 0.44
C LEU A 417 21.97 7.61 1.79
N PRO A 418 21.06 8.26 2.53
CA PRO A 418 20.35 7.60 3.61
C PRO A 418 19.42 6.53 3.01
N TYR A 419 19.08 5.51 3.82
CA TYR A 419 18.27 4.37 3.37
C TYR A 419 16.97 4.81 2.69
N ALA A 420 16.24 5.74 3.29
CA ALA A 420 14.98 6.25 2.74
C ALA A 420 15.12 6.87 1.35
N ALA A 421 16.22 7.58 1.06
CA ALA A 421 16.43 8.18 -0.25
C ALA A 421 16.66 7.13 -1.36
N THR A 422 17.17 5.94 -1.02
CA THR A 422 17.36 4.85 -1.99
C THR A 422 16.06 4.19 -2.43
N LEU A 423 14.94 4.49 -1.80
CA LEU A 423 13.62 3.95 -2.13
C LEU A 423 12.84 4.81 -3.14
N ARG A 424 13.48 5.83 -3.72
CA ARG A 424 12.90 6.66 -4.77
C ARG A 424 13.06 6.00 -6.14
N HIS A 425 12.18 6.38 -7.09
CA HIS A 425 12.09 5.72 -8.40
C HIS A 425 13.05 6.30 -9.45
N THR A 426 13.43 7.58 -9.31
CA THR A 426 14.24 8.27 -10.30
C THR A 426 15.46 8.96 -9.66
N VAL A 427 16.50 9.20 -10.46
CA VAL A 427 17.69 9.95 -10.01
C VAL A 427 17.31 11.34 -9.52
N GLU A 428 16.37 11.99 -10.20
CA GLU A 428 15.87 13.30 -9.86
C GLU A 428 15.15 13.31 -8.50
N GLU A 429 14.31 12.31 -8.24
CA GLU A 429 13.63 12.14 -6.95
C GLU A 429 14.62 11.85 -5.82
N VAL A 430 15.65 11.01 -6.07
CA VAL A 430 16.70 10.73 -5.09
C VAL A 430 17.45 12.01 -4.74
N GLY A 431 17.86 12.79 -5.74
CA GLY A 431 18.54 14.08 -5.54
C GLY A 431 17.66 15.10 -4.78
N ALA A 432 16.38 15.19 -5.13
CA ALA A 432 15.43 16.05 -4.42
C ALA A 432 15.25 15.60 -2.97
N ALA A 433 15.11 14.30 -2.70
CA ALA A 433 15.01 13.75 -1.35
C ALA A 433 16.27 14.04 -0.51
N CYS A 434 17.46 13.97 -1.11
CA CYS A 434 18.71 14.31 -0.41
C CYS A 434 18.74 15.79 -0.01
N ARG A 435 18.35 16.70 -0.90
CA ARG A 435 18.24 18.14 -0.59
C ARG A 435 17.23 18.41 0.52
N GLN A 436 16.04 17.83 0.42
CA GLN A 436 15.00 17.95 1.44
C GLN A 436 15.45 17.43 2.80
N LEU A 437 16.16 16.31 2.85
CA LEU A 437 16.70 15.75 4.09
C LEU A 437 17.77 16.64 4.74
N LEU A 438 18.54 17.41 3.98
CA LEU A 438 19.46 18.41 4.51
C LEU A 438 18.71 19.56 5.17
N GLU A 439 17.61 20.00 4.57
CA GLU A 439 16.82 21.14 5.06
C GLU A 439 15.94 20.73 6.26
N GLU A 440 15.34 19.55 6.23
CA GLU A 440 14.32 19.10 7.18
C GLU A 440 14.78 18.00 8.14
N GLY A 441 16.06 17.66 8.16
CA GLY A 441 16.58 16.56 9.00
C GLY A 441 16.28 16.73 10.48
N HIS A 442 16.27 17.95 10.99
CA HIS A 442 15.92 18.25 12.39
C HIS A 442 14.43 17.96 12.68
N ARG A 443 13.55 18.26 11.75
CA ARG A 443 12.12 17.97 11.85
C ARG A 443 11.85 16.46 11.90
N LEU A 444 12.54 15.68 11.05
CA LEU A 444 12.47 14.22 11.07
C LEU A 444 12.95 13.60 12.36
N GLU A 445 14.04 14.12 12.95
CA GLU A 445 14.52 13.64 14.25
C GLU A 445 13.49 13.84 15.37
N THR A 446 12.70 14.91 15.30
CA THR A 446 11.60 15.14 16.25
C THR A 446 10.51 14.08 16.10
N TYR A 447 10.14 13.71 14.88
CA TYR A 447 9.14 12.65 14.63
C TYR A 447 9.64 11.25 14.98
N ARG A 448 10.93 10.96 14.81
CA ARG A 448 11.54 9.68 15.22
C ARG A 448 11.51 9.45 16.74
N LYS A 449 11.45 10.50 17.51
CA LYS A 449 11.41 10.46 18.99
C LYS A 449 9.98 10.34 19.53
N LYS A 450 8.99 10.74 18.78
CA LYS A 450 7.56 10.56 19.08
C LYS A 450 7.12 9.14 18.79
#